data_68c3252faeb2505e5986e9395fa7c1dd
#
_entry.id   68c3252faeb2505e5986e9395fa7c1dd
#
_cell.length_a   1.000
_cell.length_b   1.000
_cell.length_c   1.000
_cell.angle_alpha   90.00
_cell.angle_beta   90.00
_cell.angle_gamma   90.00
#
_symmetry.space_group_name_H-M   'P 1'
#
loop_
_entity.id
_entity.type
_entity.pdbx_description
1 polymer ?
#
loop_
_entity_poly.entity_id
_entity_poly.type
_entity_poly.pdbx_seq_one_letter_code
_entity_poly.pdbx_strand_id
1 'polypeptide(L)'
;ETGSGKTLAYLIPTIQTLLNLETPPDAATLALILVPTRELARQVLKQCRKLTVKAPIDVQGITGGADFKYQKAIFRKNPQIIIATPGRLLEHCEQKSADLSSLQILILDEADRVLDMGFRDDVMKINSFCPMDKQVLMLSATLKHKGLGGVANELLEDPETINIGQIRAPHSSIFHQRILADNQQHKDKLLIALLQQGGFERALVFSNKRSTAQRLAGLLAYKKLRCATLHGEMSTEERKLVMTRFSDGKLDIVSASDLAARGLDVKNIDLVVNYELPRKGDDYLHRTGRTGRAGAKGMAVSLVDHSEWNLMAAIQRYLKLDFEHRALPGLKAKYNGPKSTKSSGKAAGKKKKANMTPEEKTKSRHRNQKNKGKSTKSVKRPDNDGFSPLMKKKDD
;
A
#
# COMPACT_ATOMS: atom_id res chain seq x y z
N GLU A 1 9.19 6.27 -5.47
CA GLU A 1 8.33 7.43 -5.69
C GLU A 1 7.67 7.34 -7.07
N THR A 2 6.37 7.59 -7.15
CA THR A 2 5.68 7.68 -8.44
C THR A 2 6.14 8.96 -9.17
N GLY A 3 6.56 8.83 -10.44
CA GLY A 3 7.11 9.95 -11.23
C GLY A 3 8.63 10.08 -11.21
N SER A 4 9.34 9.20 -10.51
CA SER A 4 10.81 9.17 -10.44
C SER A 4 11.51 8.50 -11.63
N GLY A 5 10.78 8.15 -12.68
CA GLY A 5 11.36 7.47 -13.85
C GLY A 5 11.58 5.97 -13.70
N LYS A 6 11.20 5.33 -12.57
CA LYS A 6 11.40 3.88 -12.33
C LYS A 6 10.93 3.00 -13.48
N THR A 7 9.76 3.28 -14.03
CA THR A 7 9.21 2.50 -15.15
C THR A 7 10.13 2.51 -16.37
N LEU A 8 10.70 3.65 -16.72
CA LEU A 8 11.68 3.74 -17.81
C LEU A 8 13.01 3.08 -17.44
N ALA A 9 13.41 3.18 -16.17
CA ALA A 9 14.66 2.61 -15.68
C ALA A 9 14.72 1.09 -15.83
N TYR A 10 13.59 0.38 -15.72
CA TYR A 10 13.57 -1.06 -15.99
C TYR A 10 13.13 -1.41 -17.42
N LEU A 11 12.24 -0.62 -18.06
CA LEU A 11 11.77 -0.94 -19.41
C LEU A 11 12.89 -0.80 -20.46
N ILE A 12 13.71 0.27 -20.38
CA ILE A 12 14.75 0.51 -21.36
C ILE A 12 15.77 -0.64 -21.41
N PRO A 13 16.41 -1.04 -20.28
CA PRO A 13 17.34 -2.17 -20.32
C PRO A 13 16.66 -3.49 -20.67
N THR A 14 15.42 -3.74 -20.21
CA THR A 14 14.67 -4.95 -20.57
C THR A 14 14.49 -5.03 -22.09
N ILE A 15 14.01 -3.98 -22.74
CA ILE A 15 13.81 -3.95 -24.19
C ILE A 15 15.16 -4.12 -24.91
N GLN A 16 16.21 -3.46 -24.43
CA GLN A 16 17.55 -3.57 -25.02
C GLN A 16 18.09 -5.00 -24.91
N THR A 17 17.90 -5.66 -23.76
CA THR A 17 18.29 -7.07 -23.59
C THR A 17 17.54 -7.96 -24.57
N LEU A 18 16.22 -7.81 -24.69
CA LEU A 18 15.42 -8.62 -25.62
C LEU A 18 15.79 -8.40 -27.09
N LEU A 19 16.18 -7.20 -27.47
CA LEU A 19 16.65 -6.91 -28.85
C LEU A 19 18.00 -7.55 -29.16
N ASN A 20 18.82 -7.81 -28.14
CA ASN A 20 20.13 -8.42 -28.30
C ASN A 20 20.08 -9.96 -28.19
N LEU A 21 18.95 -10.54 -27.79
CA LEU A 21 18.80 -11.99 -27.71
C LEU A 21 18.53 -12.57 -29.08
N GLU A 22 19.29 -13.60 -29.45
CA GLU A 22 18.96 -14.48 -30.55
C GLU A 22 17.85 -15.42 -30.08
N THR A 23 16.59 -15.03 -30.28
CA THR A 23 15.45 -15.82 -29.81
C THR A 23 14.91 -16.69 -30.94
N PRO A 24 14.56 -17.96 -30.67
CA PRO A 24 13.83 -18.79 -31.61
C PRO A 24 12.49 -18.13 -32.00
N PRO A 25 11.99 -18.33 -33.21
CA PRO A 25 10.72 -17.79 -33.68
C PRO A 25 9.52 -18.18 -32.78
N ASP A 26 9.61 -19.34 -32.12
CA ASP A 26 8.58 -19.90 -31.27
C ASP A 26 8.81 -19.64 -29.76
N ALA A 27 9.75 -18.76 -29.42
CA ALA A 27 10.02 -18.45 -28.03
C ALA A 27 8.75 -17.96 -27.31
N ALA A 28 8.49 -18.52 -26.14
CA ALA A 28 7.43 -18.09 -25.24
C ALA A 28 7.71 -16.69 -24.69
N THR A 29 6.95 -16.22 -23.71
CA THR A 29 7.17 -14.91 -23.06
C THR A 29 8.60 -14.81 -22.47
N LEU A 30 9.32 -13.75 -22.84
CA LEU A 30 10.71 -13.51 -22.44
C LEU A 30 10.83 -12.57 -21.23
N ALA A 31 9.92 -11.62 -21.12
CA ALA A 31 9.88 -10.69 -19.98
C ALA A 31 8.49 -10.60 -19.37
N LEU A 32 8.43 -10.69 -18.06
CA LEU A 32 7.22 -10.59 -17.28
C LEU A 32 7.32 -9.43 -16.28
N ILE A 33 6.34 -8.52 -16.32
CA ILE A 33 6.24 -7.40 -15.40
C ILE A 33 4.97 -7.59 -14.56
N LEU A 34 5.13 -7.90 -13.27
CA LEU A 34 4.04 -8.02 -12.31
C LEU A 34 3.80 -6.67 -11.63
N VAL A 35 2.54 -6.25 -11.61
CA VAL A 35 2.09 -5.00 -11.02
C VAL A 35 0.85 -5.21 -10.16
N PRO A 36 0.65 -4.44 -9.07
CA PRO A 36 -0.44 -4.68 -8.13
C PRO A 36 -1.84 -4.35 -8.68
N THR A 37 -1.94 -3.44 -9.66
CA THR A 37 -3.24 -2.94 -10.12
C THR A 37 -3.37 -2.93 -11.64
N ARG A 38 -4.63 -3.04 -12.11
CA ARG A 38 -4.98 -2.95 -13.53
C ARG A 38 -4.60 -1.60 -14.15
N GLU A 39 -4.73 -0.53 -13.36
CA GLU A 39 -4.39 0.83 -13.79
C GLU A 39 -2.90 0.98 -14.03
N LEU A 40 -2.07 0.47 -13.11
CA LEU A 40 -0.62 0.47 -13.28
C LEU A 40 -0.21 -0.39 -14.48
N ALA A 41 -0.85 -1.56 -14.65
CA ALA A 41 -0.61 -2.40 -15.83
C ALA A 41 -0.86 -1.63 -17.14
N ARG A 42 -1.96 -0.89 -17.24
CA ARG A 42 -2.26 -0.07 -18.43
C ARG A 42 -1.23 1.05 -18.65
N GLN A 43 -0.75 1.67 -17.56
CA GLN A 43 0.27 2.73 -17.65
C GLN A 43 1.60 2.18 -18.15
N VAL A 44 2.06 1.07 -17.56
CA VAL A 44 3.29 0.40 -17.97
C VAL A 44 3.15 -0.10 -19.40
N LEU A 45 2.02 -0.71 -19.78
CA LEU A 45 1.74 -1.17 -21.14
C LEU A 45 1.81 -0.03 -22.14
N LYS A 46 1.18 1.11 -21.83
CA LYS A 46 1.23 2.31 -22.71
C LYS A 46 2.64 2.84 -22.89
N GLN A 47 3.44 2.85 -21.83
CA GLN A 47 4.84 3.29 -21.90
C GLN A 47 5.70 2.29 -22.67
N CYS A 48 5.56 0.99 -22.39
CA CYS A 48 6.30 -0.06 -23.07
C CYS A 48 6.03 -0.04 -24.58
N ARG A 49 4.77 0.02 -25.00
CA ARG A 49 4.38 0.12 -26.42
C ARG A 49 4.93 1.33 -27.12
N LYS A 50 5.10 2.47 -26.43
CA LYS A 50 5.77 3.66 -27.01
C LYS A 50 7.24 3.42 -27.28
N LEU A 51 7.91 2.69 -26.41
CA LEU A 51 9.33 2.35 -26.57
C LEU A 51 9.54 1.28 -27.64
N THR A 52 8.59 0.36 -27.82
CA THR A 52 8.70 -0.76 -28.77
C THR A 52 8.06 -0.48 -30.13
N VAL A 53 7.61 0.74 -30.39
CA VAL A 53 6.87 1.10 -31.62
C VAL A 53 7.60 0.73 -32.93
N LYS A 54 8.94 0.74 -32.90
CA LYS A 54 9.81 0.38 -34.03
C LYS A 54 10.59 -0.91 -33.81
N ALA A 55 10.30 -1.65 -32.73
CA ALA A 55 10.96 -2.88 -32.37
C ALA A 55 10.07 -4.08 -32.73
N PRO A 56 10.63 -5.23 -33.13
CA PRO A 56 9.88 -6.45 -33.37
C PRO A 56 9.52 -7.15 -32.05
N ILE A 57 8.94 -6.41 -31.11
CA ILE A 57 8.57 -6.87 -29.76
C ILE A 57 7.07 -6.66 -29.56
N ASP A 58 6.30 -7.74 -29.41
CA ASP A 58 4.89 -7.68 -29.02
C ASP A 58 4.76 -7.54 -27.51
N VAL A 59 3.94 -6.59 -27.08
CA VAL A 59 3.72 -6.25 -25.67
C VAL A 59 2.25 -6.34 -25.34
N GLN A 60 1.88 -7.21 -24.42
CA GLN A 60 0.51 -7.47 -24.04
C GLN A 60 0.23 -7.30 -22.56
N GLY A 61 -1.02 -6.94 -22.22
CA GLY A 61 -1.49 -6.75 -20.86
C GLY A 61 -2.47 -7.85 -20.44
N ILE A 62 -2.19 -8.50 -19.31
CA ILE A 62 -3.01 -9.59 -18.73
C ILE A 62 -3.51 -9.16 -17.35
N THR A 63 -4.78 -8.79 -17.27
CA THR A 63 -5.33 -8.25 -16.00
C THR A 63 -6.74 -8.79 -15.76
N GLY A 64 -7.12 -8.92 -14.49
CA GLY A 64 -8.49 -9.28 -14.12
C GLY A 64 -9.53 -8.30 -14.68
N GLY A 65 -10.78 -8.74 -14.85
CA GLY A 65 -11.89 -7.93 -15.37
C GLY A 65 -11.95 -7.81 -16.89
N ALA A 66 -10.95 -8.33 -17.62
CA ALA A 66 -11.05 -8.57 -19.05
C ALA A 66 -11.49 -10.04 -19.32
N ASP A 67 -12.05 -10.28 -20.49
CA ASP A 67 -12.50 -11.61 -20.89
C ASP A 67 -11.31 -12.60 -20.91
N PHE A 68 -11.50 -13.76 -20.27
CA PHE A 68 -10.46 -14.79 -20.14
C PHE A 68 -10.12 -15.43 -21.50
N LYS A 69 -11.15 -15.71 -22.32
CA LYS A 69 -10.96 -16.35 -23.64
C LYS A 69 -10.16 -15.43 -24.58
N TYR A 70 -10.44 -14.12 -24.52
CA TYR A 70 -9.67 -13.14 -25.26
C TYR A 70 -8.19 -13.14 -24.83
N GLN A 71 -7.92 -13.16 -23.52
CA GLN A 71 -6.54 -13.21 -23.00
C GLN A 71 -5.84 -14.52 -23.35
N LYS A 72 -6.56 -15.65 -23.34
CA LYS A 72 -6.03 -16.93 -23.83
C LYS A 72 -5.62 -16.88 -25.31
N ALA A 73 -6.36 -16.13 -26.14
CA ALA A 73 -5.99 -15.92 -27.54
C ALA A 73 -4.74 -15.02 -27.70
N ILE A 74 -4.47 -14.12 -26.75
CA ILE A 74 -3.23 -13.34 -26.72
C ILE A 74 -2.02 -14.25 -26.53
N PHE A 75 -2.05 -15.16 -25.58
CA PHE A 75 -0.92 -16.07 -25.32
C PHE A 75 -0.56 -16.97 -26.51
N ARG A 76 -1.54 -17.32 -27.35
CA ARG A 76 -1.28 -18.08 -28.59
C ARG A 76 -0.40 -17.35 -29.61
N LYS A 77 -0.20 -16.04 -29.44
CA LYS A 77 0.66 -15.21 -30.30
C LYS A 77 2.07 -15.07 -29.76
N ASN A 78 2.39 -15.73 -28.64
CA ASN A 78 3.68 -15.70 -27.97
C ASN A 78 4.25 -14.29 -27.80
N PRO A 79 3.53 -13.38 -27.09
CA PRO A 79 4.03 -12.03 -26.88
C PRO A 79 5.32 -12.05 -26.07
N GLN A 80 6.34 -11.31 -26.48
CA GLN A 80 7.64 -11.30 -25.84
C GLN A 80 7.61 -10.63 -24.47
N ILE A 81 6.74 -9.62 -24.27
CA ILE A 81 6.59 -8.93 -22.99
C ILE A 81 5.15 -9.04 -22.50
N ILE A 82 4.97 -9.55 -21.32
CA ILE A 82 3.68 -9.58 -20.60
C ILE A 82 3.73 -8.64 -19.41
N ILE A 83 2.71 -7.78 -19.30
CA ILE A 83 2.47 -6.93 -18.13
C ILE A 83 1.19 -7.40 -17.47
N ALA A 84 1.28 -7.90 -16.22
CA ALA A 84 0.16 -8.61 -15.62
C ALA A 84 -0.11 -8.22 -14.17
N THR A 85 -1.37 -8.45 -13.74
CA THR A 85 -1.70 -8.54 -12.31
C THR A 85 -1.59 -10.01 -11.87
N PRO A 86 -1.02 -10.29 -10.66
CA PRO A 86 -0.66 -11.65 -10.27
C PRO A 86 -1.82 -12.66 -10.38
N GLY A 87 -2.97 -12.41 -9.75
CA GLY A 87 -4.06 -13.37 -9.72
C GLY A 87 -4.54 -13.81 -11.11
N ARG A 88 -4.70 -12.88 -12.09
CA ARG A 88 -5.13 -13.24 -13.45
C ARG A 88 -4.05 -14.00 -14.22
N LEU A 89 -2.78 -13.65 -14.03
CA LEU A 89 -1.71 -14.41 -14.68
C LEU A 89 -1.63 -15.81 -14.11
N LEU A 90 -1.75 -15.98 -12.80
CA LEU A 90 -1.77 -17.30 -12.15
C LEU A 90 -2.89 -18.18 -12.71
N GLU A 91 -4.11 -17.64 -12.90
CA GLU A 91 -5.21 -18.37 -13.55
C GLU A 91 -4.80 -18.90 -14.94
N HIS A 92 -4.07 -18.10 -15.73
CA HIS A 92 -3.58 -18.53 -17.04
C HIS A 92 -2.45 -19.57 -16.95
N CYS A 93 -1.56 -19.47 -15.98
CA CYS A 93 -0.52 -20.47 -15.74
C CYS A 93 -1.12 -21.82 -15.32
N GLU A 94 -2.02 -21.82 -14.34
CA GLU A 94 -2.70 -23.04 -13.85
C GLU A 94 -3.53 -23.73 -14.95
N GLN A 95 -4.14 -22.95 -15.84
CA GLN A 95 -4.87 -23.48 -17.00
C GLN A 95 -3.97 -23.77 -18.22
N LYS A 96 -2.64 -23.71 -18.07
CA LYS A 96 -1.66 -23.98 -19.13
C LYS A 96 -1.91 -23.15 -20.41
N SER A 97 -2.44 -21.95 -20.26
CA SER A 97 -2.65 -21.01 -21.37
C SER A 97 -1.56 -19.97 -21.48
N ALA A 98 -0.79 -19.77 -20.43
CA ALA A 98 0.44 -18.98 -20.40
C ALA A 98 1.64 -19.90 -20.35
N ASP A 99 2.60 -19.72 -21.23
CA ASP A 99 3.90 -20.37 -21.20
C ASP A 99 4.97 -19.37 -20.77
N LEU A 100 5.61 -19.64 -19.65
CA LEU A 100 6.67 -18.82 -19.07
C LEU A 100 8.02 -19.57 -19.05
N SER A 101 8.14 -20.70 -19.75
CA SER A 101 9.33 -21.57 -19.73
C SER A 101 10.56 -20.91 -20.35
N SER A 102 10.39 -19.89 -21.19
CA SER A 102 11.49 -19.14 -21.82
C SER A 102 11.79 -17.80 -21.13
N LEU A 103 11.21 -17.55 -19.94
CA LEU A 103 11.32 -16.26 -19.27
C LEU A 103 12.76 -15.92 -18.88
N GLN A 104 13.27 -14.79 -19.37
CA GLN A 104 14.61 -14.27 -19.06
C GLN A 104 14.60 -13.20 -17.96
N ILE A 105 13.50 -12.43 -17.87
CA ILE A 105 13.42 -11.30 -16.96
C ILE A 105 12.07 -11.30 -16.24
N LEU A 106 12.11 -11.30 -14.91
CA LEU A 106 10.95 -11.09 -14.04
C LEU A 106 11.07 -9.76 -13.31
N ILE A 107 10.07 -8.91 -13.44
CA ILE A 107 10.03 -7.60 -12.77
C ILE A 107 8.82 -7.52 -11.86
N LEU A 108 9.03 -7.22 -10.57
CA LEU A 108 7.99 -6.87 -9.62
C LEU A 108 8.01 -5.35 -9.40
N ASP A 109 7.06 -4.63 -9.97
CA ASP A 109 6.91 -3.20 -9.72
C ASP A 109 5.89 -2.94 -8.61
N GLU A 110 6.17 -1.94 -7.75
CA GLU A 110 5.44 -1.69 -6.50
C GLU A 110 5.30 -2.97 -5.65
N ALA A 111 6.41 -3.71 -5.44
CA ALA A 111 6.42 -5.00 -4.75
C ALA A 111 5.83 -4.93 -3.33
N ASP A 112 6.04 -3.85 -2.58
CA ASP A 112 5.39 -3.58 -1.30
C ASP A 112 3.86 -3.59 -1.42
N ARG A 113 3.33 -3.10 -2.52
CA ARG A 113 1.88 -3.08 -2.81
C ARG A 113 1.34 -4.44 -3.23
N VAL A 114 2.10 -5.18 -4.03
CA VAL A 114 1.76 -6.57 -4.39
C VAL A 114 1.55 -7.40 -3.11
N LEU A 115 2.45 -7.23 -2.12
CA LEU A 115 2.36 -7.91 -0.83
C LEU A 115 1.21 -7.42 0.05
N ASP A 116 1.00 -6.10 0.15
CA ASP A 116 -0.11 -5.52 0.92
C ASP A 116 -1.49 -5.97 0.41
N MET A 117 -1.59 -6.27 -0.88
CA MET A 117 -2.82 -6.78 -1.50
C MET A 117 -2.99 -8.30 -1.36
N GLY A 118 -2.05 -8.99 -0.72
CA GLY A 118 -2.13 -10.43 -0.44
C GLY A 118 -1.68 -11.32 -1.60
N PHE A 119 -1.04 -10.78 -2.64
CA PHE A 119 -0.59 -11.55 -3.80
C PHE A 119 0.76 -12.26 -3.62
N ARG A 120 1.25 -12.39 -2.37
CA ARG A 120 2.52 -13.07 -2.11
C ARG A 120 2.52 -14.50 -2.70
N ASP A 121 1.52 -15.27 -2.32
CA ASP A 121 1.43 -16.68 -2.72
C ASP A 121 1.22 -16.83 -4.23
N ASP A 122 0.47 -15.90 -4.85
CA ASP A 122 0.28 -15.88 -6.31
C ASP A 122 1.62 -15.62 -7.01
N VAL A 123 2.42 -14.67 -6.53
CA VAL A 123 3.75 -14.37 -7.10
C VAL A 123 4.69 -15.57 -6.97
N MET A 124 4.71 -16.24 -5.81
CA MET A 124 5.54 -17.42 -5.60
C MET A 124 5.13 -18.58 -6.50
N LYS A 125 3.83 -18.82 -6.68
CA LYS A 125 3.32 -19.81 -7.62
C LYS A 125 3.67 -19.47 -9.07
N ILE A 126 3.51 -18.20 -9.50
CA ILE A 126 3.91 -17.77 -10.84
C ILE A 126 5.40 -18.02 -11.04
N ASN A 127 6.24 -17.70 -10.05
CA ASN A 127 7.67 -17.93 -10.11
C ASN A 127 8.00 -19.42 -10.32
N SER A 128 7.22 -20.36 -9.80
CA SER A 128 7.43 -21.81 -10.01
C SER A 128 7.16 -22.28 -11.45
N PHE A 129 6.47 -21.48 -12.28
CA PHE A 129 6.31 -21.73 -13.72
C PHE A 129 7.43 -21.12 -14.56
N CYS A 130 8.35 -20.36 -13.96
CA CYS A 130 9.44 -19.70 -14.65
C CYS A 130 10.75 -20.49 -14.50
N PRO A 131 11.71 -20.33 -15.42
CA PRO A 131 13.06 -20.88 -15.27
C PRO A 131 13.73 -20.40 -14.00
N MET A 132 14.63 -21.18 -13.44
CA MET A 132 15.47 -20.78 -12.31
C MET A 132 16.48 -19.69 -12.73
N ASP A 133 17.10 -19.89 -13.88
CA ASP A 133 18.08 -18.95 -14.45
C ASP A 133 17.38 -17.82 -15.18
N LYS A 134 16.98 -16.81 -14.42
CA LYS A 134 16.37 -15.57 -14.92
C LYS A 134 16.79 -14.38 -14.07
N GLN A 135 16.92 -13.23 -14.69
CA GLN A 135 17.12 -11.99 -13.94
C GLN A 135 15.82 -11.57 -13.23
N VAL A 136 15.92 -11.27 -11.94
CA VAL A 136 14.78 -10.77 -11.17
C VAL A 136 15.05 -9.35 -10.70
N LEU A 137 14.12 -8.45 -11.01
CA LEU A 137 14.14 -7.06 -10.52
C LEU A 137 12.95 -6.83 -9.60
N MET A 138 13.21 -6.31 -8.42
CA MET A 138 12.18 -5.94 -7.46
C MET A 138 12.23 -4.44 -7.18
N LEU A 139 11.18 -3.73 -7.54
CA LEU A 139 11.06 -2.29 -7.31
C LEU A 139 10.02 -2.01 -6.23
N SER A 140 10.39 -1.17 -5.27
CA SER A 140 9.50 -0.78 -4.18
C SER A 140 9.75 0.68 -3.79
N ALA A 141 8.70 1.34 -3.32
CA ALA A 141 8.84 2.66 -2.69
C ALA A 141 9.37 2.51 -1.24
N THR A 142 9.21 1.35 -0.62
CA THR A 142 9.52 1.08 0.78
C THR A 142 10.29 -0.22 0.95
N LEU A 143 11.61 -0.17 0.93
CA LEU A 143 12.48 -1.36 1.11
C LEU A 143 12.34 -2.03 2.49
N LYS A 144 11.89 -1.30 3.51
CA LYS A 144 11.69 -1.81 4.89
C LYS A 144 10.27 -2.32 5.14
N HIS A 145 9.50 -2.61 4.11
CA HIS A 145 8.17 -3.18 4.26
C HIS A 145 8.23 -4.57 4.92
N LYS A 146 7.34 -4.81 5.90
CA LYS A 146 7.22 -6.13 6.53
C LYS A 146 6.78 -7.17 5.48
N GLY A 147 7.55 -8.21 5.32
CA GLY A 147 7.30 -9.26 4.34
C GLY A 147 8.06 -9.11 3.02
N LEU A 148 8.54 -7.90 2.65
CA LEU A 148 9.34 -7.72 1.44
C LEU A 148 10.65 -8.51 1.50
N GLY A 149 11.33 -8.49 2.67
CA GLY A 149 12.56 -9.26 2.87
C GLY A 149 12.36 -10.76 2.68
N GLY A 150 11.24 -11.33 3.15
CA GLY A 150 10.94 -12.75 2.94
C GLY A 150 10.77 -13.11 1.47
N VAL A 151 10.02 -12.29 0.72
CA VAL A 151 9.83 -12.51 -0.73
C VAL A 151 11.11 -12.22 -1.50
N ALA A 152 11.88 -11.21 -1.11
CA ALA A 152 13.17 -10.92 -1.73
C ALA A 152 14.13 -12.09 -1.56
N ASN A 153 14.23 -12.68 -0.36
CA ASN A 153 15.11 -13.84 -0.10
C ASN A 153 14.68 -15.10 -0.88
N GLU A 154 13.39 -15.23 -1.23
CA GLU A 154 12.88 -16.38 -1.99
C GLU A 154 13.01 -16.17 -3.52
N LEU A 155 13.01 -14.93 -4.00
CA LEU A 155 13.00 -14.60 -5.43
C LEU A 155 14.35 -14.12 -5.97
N LEU A 156 15.15 -13.50 -5.12
CA LEU A 156 16.42 -12.88 -5.52
C LEU A 156 17.59 -13.72 -5.02
N GLU A 157 18.55 -13.96 -5.89
CA GLU A 157 19.83 -14.61 -5.61
C GLU A 157 20.90 -13.54 -5.62
N ASP A 158 21.65 -13.40 -4.50
CA ASP A 158 22.70 -12.40 -4.29
C ASP A 158 22.33 -10.97 -4.81
N PRO A 159 21.25 -10.35 -4.28
CA PRO A 159 20.73 -9.15 -4.87
C PRO A 159 21.56 -7.91 -4.58
N GLU A 160 21.85 -7.14 -5.61
CA GLU A 160 22.34 -5.78 -5.45
C GLU A 160 21.19 -4.82 -5.06
N THR A 161 21.39 -4.06 -3.98
CA THR A 161 20.39 -3.10 -3.50
C THR A 161 20.76 -1.68 -3.91
N ILE A 162 19.96 -1.12 -4.83
CA ILE A 162 20.15 0.25 -5.31
C ILE A 162 19.12 1.17 -4.64
N ASN A 163 19.61 2.11 -3.82
CA ASN A 163 18.79 3.10 -3.15
C ASN A 163 18.92 4.47 -3.82
N ILE A 164 17.84 4.96 -4.43
CA ILE A 164 17.80 6.29 -5.04
C ILE A 164 17.04 7.24 -4.12
N GLY A 165 17.73 8.14 -3.45
CA GLY A 165 17.17 9.13 -2.54
C GLY A 165 16.99 8.65 -1.11
N GLN A 166 16.53 9.55 -0.23
CA GLN A 166 16.22 9.19 1.15
C GLN A 166 14.92 8.38 1.18
N ILE A 167 14.98 7.14 1.63
CA ILE A 167 13.88 6.13 1.63
C ILE A 167 12.59 6.63 2.30
N ARG A 168 12.63 7.73 3.05
CA ARG A 168 11.53 8.29 3.84
C ARG A 168 11.42 9.81 3.78
N ALA A 169 12.17 10.46 2.90
CA ALA A 169 12.00 11.89 2.75
C ALA A 169 10.68 12.18 2.03
N PRO A 170 9.78 12.94 2.64
CA PRO A 170 8.63 13.47 1.92
C PRO A 170 9.14 14.36 0.80
N HIS A 171 8.40 14.44 -0.29
CA HIS A 171 8.72 15.38 -1.35
C HIS A 171 8.81 16.80 -0.76
N SER A 172 9.96 17.45 -0.90
CA SER A 172 10.17 18.81 -0.46
C SER A 172 9.21 19.83 -1.10
N SER A 173 8.54 19.43 -2.18
CA SER A 173 7.52 20.20 -2.88
C SER A 173 6.12 20.08 -2.29
N ILE A 174 5.89 19.23 -1.27
CA ILE A 174 4.58 19.03 -0.66
C ILE A 174 4.52 19.70 0.70
N PHE A 175 3.59 20.63 0.87
CA PHE A 175 3.29 21.24 2.16
C PHE A 175 2.32 20.36 2.95
N HIS A 176 2.73 19.93 4.14
CA HIS A 176 1.94 19.06 4.99
C HIS A 176 1.29 19.85 6.12
N GLN A 177 -0.05 19.87 6.13
CA GLN A 177 -0.83 20.61 7.11
C GLN A 177 -1.77 19.68 7.89
N ARG A 178 -2.08 20.07 9.14
CA ARG A 178 -3.15 19.46 9.93
C ARG A 178 -4.19 20.48 10.32
N ILE A 179 -5.46 20.09 10.29
CA ILE A 179 -6.57 20.84 10.85
C ILE A 179 -7.19 19.97 11.93
N LEU A 180 -7.29 20.50 13.15
CA LEU A 180 -7.89 19.78 14.27
C LEU A 180 -9.41 19.80 14.16
N ALA A 181 -10.03 18.68 14.52
CA ALA A 181 -11.48 18.50 14.50
C ALA A 181 -11.97 17.92 15.83
N ASP A 182 -13.19 18.28 16.24
CA ASP A 182 -13.80 17.79 17.47
C ASP A 182 -14.41 16.39 17.28
N ASN A 183 -15.03 16.17 16.12
CA ASN A 183 -15.73 14.94 15.77
C ASN A 183 -15.95 14.86 14.24
N GLN A 184 -16.63 13.81 13.79
CA GLN A 184 -16.92 13.57 12.37
C GLN A 184 -17.75 14.69 11.74
N GLN A 185 -18.78 15.20 12.42
CA GLN A 185 -19.59 16.30 11.88
C GLN A 185 -18.76 17.58 11.71
N HIS A 186 -17.81 17.81 12.62
CA HIS A 186 -16.88 18.94 12.47
C HIS A 186 -15.92 18.72 11.31
N LYS A 187 -15.40 17.49 11.11
CA LYS A 187 -14.60 17.15 9.91
C LYS A 187 -15.36 17.41 8.61
N ASP A 188 -16.67 17.09 8.56
CA ASP A 188 -17.51 17.36 7.39
C ASP A 188 -17.58 18.87 7.09
N LYS A 189 -17.79 19.69 8.12
CA LYS A 189 -17.81 21.16 7.97
C LYS A 189 -16.45 21.70 7.51
N LEU A 190 -15.37 21.22 8.12
CA LEU A 190 -14.01 21.61 7.77
C LEU A 190 -13.67 21.22 6.32
N LEU A 191 -14.03 20.01 5.89
CA LEU A 191 -13.81 19.56 4.52
C LEU A 191 -14.55 20.45 3.52
N ILE A 192 -15.84 20.72 3.75
CA ILE A 192 -16.65 21.59 2.89
C ILE A 192 -16.02 23.00 2.81
N ALA A 193 -15.72 23.60 3.94
CA ALA A 193 -15.15 24.93 3.98
C ALA A 193 -13.78 25.00 3.29
N LEU A 194 -12.91 24.00 3.51
CA LEU A 194 -11.60 23.91 2.85
C LEU A 194 -11.73 23.85 1.33
N LEU A 195 -12.65 23.04 0.83
CA LEU A 195 -12.87 22.85 -0.61
C LEU A 195 -13.59 24.04 -1.25
N GLN A 196 -14.46 24.73 -0.52
CA GLN A 196 -15.12 25.96 -0.99
C GLN A 196 -14.20 27.18 -1.02
N GLN A 197 -13.13 27.22 -0.21
CA GLN A 197 -12.12 28.26 -0.30
C GLN A 197 -11.41 28.28 -1.66
N GLY A 198 -11.41 27.15 -2.37
CA GLY A 198 -10.72 27.03 -3.66
C GLY A 198 -9.20 27.07 -3.53
N GLY A 199 -8.52 27.62 -4.56
CA GLY A 199 -7.05 27.67 -4.62
C GLY A 199 -6.43 26.37 -5.11
N PHE A 200 -7.22 25.50 -5.75
CA PHE A 200 -6.79 24.28 -6.40
C PHE A 200 -7.61 24.05 -7.68
N GLU A 201 -7.04 23.39 -8.65
CA GLU A 201 -7.76 22.91 -9.83
C GLU A 201 -8.33 21.51 -9.57
N ARG A 202 -7.54 20.63 -8.93
CA ARG A 202 -7.90 19.25 -8.65
C ARG A 202 -7.55 18.84 -7.23
N ALA A 203 -8.53 18.22 -6.55
CA ALA A 203 -8.36 17.71 -5.20
C ALA A 203 -8.70 16.21 -5.10
N LEU A 204 -7.90 15.48 -4.33
CA LEU A 204 -8.22 14.13 -3.89
C LEU A 204 -8.56 14.12 -2.41
N VAL A 205 -9.70 13.53 -2.05
CA VAL A 205 -10.13 13.36 -0.66
C VAL A 205 -10.05 11.87 -0.30
N PHE A 206 -9.20 11.54 0.65
CA PHE A 206 -8.96 10.16 1.07
C PHE A 206 -9.71 9.79 2.34
N SER A 207 -10.31 8.62 2.33
CA SER A 207 -10.87 7.94 3.50
C SER A 207 -10.45 6.47 3.55
N ASN A 208 -10.52 5.87 4.75
CA ASN A 208 -10.08 4.48 4.94
C ASN A 208 -11.13 3.47 4.45
N LYS A 209 -12.41 3.88 4.40
CA LYS A 209 -13.53 3.00 4.03
C LYS A 209 -14.22 3.50 2.76
N ARG A 210 -14.65 2.55 1.93
CA ARG A 210 -15.48 2.83 0.75
C ARG A 210 -16.75 3.61 1.11
N SER A 211 -17.48 3.18 2.14
CA SER A 211 -18.72 3.83 2.56
C SER A 211 -18.48 5.30 2.95
N THR A 212 -17.36 5.60 3.61
CA THR A 212 -16.98 6.98 3.91
C THR A 212 -16.71 7.76 2.62
N ALA A 213 -15.98 7.20 1.65
CA ALA A 213 -15.71 7.86 0.38
C ALA A 213 -17.00 8.19 -0.38
N GLN A 214 -17.94 7.25 -0.45
CA GLN A 214 -19.25 7.46 -1.09
C GLN A 214 -20.07 8.52 -0.36
N ARG A 215 -20.12 8.46 0.97
CA ARG A 215 -20.84 9.46 1.79
C ARG A 215 -20.29 10.87 1.57
N LEU A 216 -18.96 11.00 1.54
CA LEU A 216 -18.30 12.29 1.30
C LEU A 216 -18.61 12.83 -0.10
N ALA A 217 -18.55 11.99 -1.13
CA ALA A 217 -18.91 12.41 -2.48
C ALA A 217 -20.36 12.91 -2.56
N GLY A 218 -21.31 12.21 -1.93
CA GLY A 218 -22.70 12.65 -1.82
C GLY A 218 -22.86 13.98 -1.07
N LEU A 219 -22.14 14.13 0.06
CA LEU A 219 -22.14 15.36 0.85
C LEU A 219 -21.61 16.56 0.05
N LEU A 220 -20.51 16.38 -0.68
CA LEU A 220 -19.90 17.43 -1.50
C LEU A 220 -20.76 17.79 -2.70
N ALA A 221 -21.39 16.80 -3.35
CA ALA A 221 -22.33 17.02 -4.45
C ALA A 221 -23.58 17.80 -3.97
N TYR A 222 -24.12 17.48 -2.78
CA TYR A 222 -25.20 18.25 -2.16
C TYR A 222 -24.81 19.72 -1.94
N LYS A 223 -23.52 19.99 -1.68
CA LYS A 223 -22.97 21.35 -1.58
C LYS A 223 -22.61 21.96 -2.93
N LYS A 224 -23.07 21.38 -4.03
CA LYS A 224 -22.84 21.83 -5.42
C LYS A 224 -21.37 21.84 -5.84
N LEU A 225 -20.52 21.03 -5.19
CA LEU A 225 -19.14 20.83 -5.61
C LEU A 225 -19.06 19.71 -6.66
N ARG A 226 -18.29 19.89 -7.72
CA ARG A 226 -18.12 18.91 -8.81
C ARG A 226 -17.28 17.73 -8.33
N CYS A 227 -17.92 16.80 -7.66
CA CYS A 227 -17.28 15.65 -7.02
C CYS A 227 -17.82 14.32 -7.54
N ALA A 228 -16.94 13.33 -7.62
CA ALA A 228 -17.32 11.92 -7.80
C ALA A 228 -16.59 11.04 -6.79
N THR A 229 -17.10 9.81 -6.60
CA THR A 229 -16.43 8.78 -5.79
C THR A 229 -15.60 7.85 -6.66
N LEU A 230 -14.53 7.30 -6.07
CA LEU A 230 -13.72 6.24 -6.66
C LEU A 230 -13.49 5.12 -5.63
N HIS A 231 -13.97 3.91 -5.94
CA HIS A 231 -13.80 2.75 -5.04
C HIS A 231 -13.56 1.44 -5.79
N GLY A 232 -13.09 0.43 -5.07
CA GLY A 232 -12.60 -0.82 -5.67
C GLY A 232 -13.65 -1.69 -6.38
N GLU A 233 -14.95 -1.52 -6.04
CA GLU A 233 -16.02 -2.30 -6.64
C GLU A 233 -16.66 -1.66 -7.88
N MET A 234 -16.15 -0.51 -8.31
CA MET A 234 -16.57 0.10 -9.58
C MET A 234 -16.11 -0.77 -10.75
N SER A 235 -16.96 -0.87 -11.76
CA SER A 235 -16.57 -1.47 -13.04
C SER A 235 -15.40 -0.71 -13.68
N THR A 236 -14.74 -1.34 -14.61
CA THR A 236 -13.64 -0.73 -15.34
C THR A 236 -14.09 0.52 -16.10
N GLU A 237 -15.29 0.49 -16.65
CA GLU A 237 -15.91 1.55 -17.45
C GLU A 237 -16.28 2.75 -16.58
N GLU A 238 -16.97 2.51 -15.46
CA GLU A 238 -17.31 3.57 -14.50
C GLU A 238 -16.07 4.27 -13.98
N ARG A 239 -15.06 3.49 -13.60
CA ARG A 239 -13.80 4.00 -13.12
C ARG A 239 -13.07 4.83 -14.18
N LYS A 240 -13.05 4.36 -15.44
CA LYS A 240 -12.50 5.09 -16.58
C LYS A 240 -13.25 6.40 -16.81
N LEU A 241 -14.58 6.37 -16.74
CA LEU A 241 -15.41 7.57 -16.92
C LEU A 241 -15.09 8.63 -15.85
N VAL A 242 -15.05 8.26 -14.57
CA VAL A 242 -14.70 9.19 -13.48
C VAL A 242 -13.30 9.79 -13.71
N MET A 243 -12.33 8.94 -14.06
CA MET A 243 -10.95 9.37 -14.29
C MET A 243 -10.81 10.31 -15.48
N THR A 244 -11.49 10.02 -16.57
CA THR A 244 -11.51 10.89 -17.76
C THR A 244 -12.14 12.25 -17.41
N ARG A 245 -13.31 12.25 -16.74
CA ARG A 245 -13.96 13.51 -16.32
C ARG A 245 -13.11 14.33 -15.37
N PHE A 246 -12.36 13.68 -14.47
CA PHE A 246 -11.44 14.36 -13.56
C PHE A 246 -10.21 14.91 -14.30
N SER A 247 -9.65 14.15 -15.24
CA SER A 247 -8.54 14.62 -16.07
C SER A 247 -8.92 15.78 -17.00
N ASP A 248 -10.16 15.76 -17.51
CA ASP A 248 -10.69 16.80 -18.41
C ASP A 248 -11.17 18.06 -17.65
N GLY A 249 -11.06 18.11 -16.31
CA GLY A 249 -11.53 19.24 -15.51
C GLY A 249 -13.07 19.34 -15.39
N LYS A 250 -13.82 18.29 -15.76
CA LYS A 250 -15.27 18.21 -15.56
C LYS A 250 -15.63 17.86 -14.12
N LEU A 251 -14.69 17.37 -13.35
CA LEU A 251 -14.72 17.15 -11.91
C LEU A 251 -13.51 17.83 -11.29
N ASP A 252 -13.73 18.53 -10.17
CA ASP A 252 -12.65 19.17 -9.41
C ASP A 252 -12.17 18.29 -8.28
N ILE A 253 -13.05 17.40 -7.78
CA ILE A 253 -12.82 16.62 -6.58
C ILE A 253 -13.12 15.15 -6.84
N VAL A 254 -12.24 14.29 -6.38
CA VAL A 254 -12.48 12.84 -6.30
C VAL A 254 -12.35 12.40 -4.85
N SER A 255 -13.42 11.81 -4.30
CA SER A 255 -13.40 11.14 -3.01
C SER A 255 -13.08 9.67 -3.20
N ALA A 256 -12.00 9.19 -2.57
CA ALA A 256 -11.48 7.85 -2.84
C ALA A 256 -11.07 7.10 -1.58
N SER A 257 -11.20 5.76 -1.63
CA SER A 257 -10.51 4.88 -0.69
C SER A 257 -9.10 4.55 -1.19
N ASP A 258 -8.20 4.14 -0.28
CA ASP A 258 -6.81 3.83 -0.61
C ASP A 258 -6.66 2.87 -1.79
N LEU A 259 -7.39 1.75 -1.75
CA LEU A 259 -7.34 0.74 -2.81
C LEU A 259 -7.71 1.32 -4.18
N ALA A 260 -8.69 2.21 -4.20
CA ALA A 260 -9.19 2.78 -5.43
C ALA A 260 -8.30 3.88 -6.01
N ALA A 261 -7.62 4.61 -5.15
CA ALA A 261 -6.71 5.68 -5.58
C ALA A 261 -5.33 5.18 -6.00
N ARG A 262 -5.06 3.88 -5.82
CA ARG A 262 -3.82 3.27 -6.29
C ARG A 262 -3.78 3.27 -7.82
N GLY A 263 -2.60 3.56 -8.37
CA GLY A 263 -2.42 3.62 -9.81
C GLY A 263 -3.07 4.82 -10.50
N LEU A 264 -3.60 5.80 -9.76
CA LEU A 264 -4.10 7.04 -10.36
C LEU A 264 -2.94 7.82 -11.02
N ASP A 265 -3.00 7.95 -12.32
CA ASP A 265 -2.09 8.81 -13.10
C ASP A 265 -2.86 10.05 -13.57
N VAL A 266 -3.16 10.92 -12.64
CA VAL A 266 -3.71 12.25 -12.93
C VAL A 266 -2.62 13.27 -12.64
N LYS A 267 -2.37 14.10 -13.65
CA LYS A 267 -1.48 15.25 -13.53
C LYS A 267 -2.21 16.40 -12.84
N ASN A 268 -1.45 17.31 -12.26
CA ASN A 268 -1.96 18.56 -11.69
C ASN A 268 -3.01 18.33 -10.59
N ILE A 269 -2.71 17.45 -9.63
CA ILE A 269 -3.45 17.38 -8.38
C ILE A 269 -2.76 18.34 -7.41
N ASP A 270 -3.44 19.41 -7.04
CA ASP A 270 -2.87 20.46 -6.20
C ASP A 270 -3.09 20.18 -4.72
N LEU A 271 -4.23 19.54 -4.40
CA LEU A 271 -4.65 19.31 -3.04
C LEU A 271 -4.96 17.83 -2.78
N VAL A 272 -4.35 17.29 -1.73
CA VAL A 272 -4.70 16.00 -1.14
C VAL A 272 -5.26 16.24 0.25
N VAL A 273 -6.48 15.79 0.51
CA VAL A 273 -7.10 15.86 1.83
C VAL A 273 -7.20 14.45 2.42
N ASN A 274 -6.53 14.19 3.54
CA ASN A 274 -6.76 13.01 4.35
C ASN A 274 -7.93 13.33 5.30
N TYR A 275 -9.16 12.98 4.90
CA TYR A 275 -10.33 13.08 5.76
C TYR A 275 -10.22 12.13 6.96
N GLU A 276 -9.68 10.94 6.72
CA GLU A 276 -9.21 9.99 7.73
C GLU A 276 -7.72 9.70 7.48
N LEU A 277 -6.92 9.70 8.54
CA LEU A 277 -5.51 9.35 8.43
C LEU A 277 -5.33 7.86 8.05
N PRO A 278 -4.38 7.53 7.19
CA PRO A 278 -4.05 6.14 6.89
C PRO A 278 -3.37 5.49 8.10
N ARG A 279 -3.50 4.18 8.21
CA ARG A 279 -2.95 3.44 9.36
C ARG A 279 -1.42 3.30 9.35
N LYS A 280 -0.79 3.42 8.19
CA LYS A 280 0.66 3.30 7.99
C LYS A 280 1.24 4.58 7.41
N GLY A 281 2.50 4.90 7.77
CA GLY A 281 3.21 6.04 7.20
C GLY A 281 3.46 5.90 5.70
N ASP A 282 3.68 4.67 5.22
CA ASP A 282 3.84 4.40 3.79
C ASP A 282 2.57 4.74 2.99
N ASP A 283 1.39 4.40 3.52
CA ASP A 283 0.12 4.79 2.89
C ASP A 283 -0.05 6.31 2.87
N TYR A 284 0.44 7.01 3.90
CA TYR A 284 0.45 8.48 3.91
C TYR A 284 1.30 9.04 2.77
N LEU A 285 2.51 8.53 2.56
CA LEU A 285 3.36 8.92 1.43
C LEU A 285 2.69 8.64 0.08
N HIS A 286 2.04 7.50 -0.06
CA HIS A 286 1.36 7.13 -1.30
C HIS A 286 0.14 8.00 -1.61
N ARG A 287 -0.59 8.45 -0.58
CA ARG A 287 -1.69 9.41 -0.74
C ARG A 287 -1.14 10.78 -1.12
N THR A 288 -0.20 11.29 -0.34
CA THR A 288 0.34 12.63 -0.55
C THR A 288 1.19 12.72 -1.80
N GLY A 289 1.88 11.65 -2.21
CA GLY A 289 2.58 11.55 -3.49
C GLY A 289 1.68 11.59 -4.74
N ARG A 290 0.36 11.79 -4.59
CA ARG A 290 -0.53 12.12 -5.72
C ARG A 290 -0.42 13.59 -6.11
N THR A 291 0.02 14.48 -5.21
CA THR A 291 0.36 15.88 -5.50
C THR A 291 1.88 16.11 -5.51
N GLY A 292 2.32 17.31 -5.84
CA GLY A 292 3.73 17.70 -5.83
C GLY A 292 4.60 16.98 -6.86
N ARG A 293 4.04 16.52 -7.98
CA ARG A 293 4.75 15.79 -9.03
C ARG A 293 5.42 16.71 -10.05
N ALA A 294 6.47 16.21 -10.67
CA ALA A 294 7.21 16.91 -11.74
C ALA A 294 7.68 18.33 -11.36
N GLY A 295 8.06 18.54 -10.10
CA GLY A 295 8.54 19.83 -9.59
C GLY A 295 7.45 20.83 -9.22
N ALA A 296 6.17 20.50 -9.42
CA ALA A 296 5.06 21.35 -8.97
C ALA A 296 4.92 21.32 -7.44
N LYS A 297 4.48 22.44 -6.86
CA LYS A 297 4.12 22.51 -5.44
C LYS A 297 2.79 21.81 -5.21
N GLY A 298 2.68 21.06 -4.11
CA GLY A 298 1.47 20.36 -3.71
C GLY A 298 1.10 20.64 -2.26
N MET A 299 -0.18 20.48 -1.92
CA MET A 299 -0.68 20.64 -0.56
C MET A 299 -1.32 19.33 -0.07
N ALA A 300 -0.94 18.90 1.12
CA ALA A 300 -1.52 17.76 1.81
C ALA A 300 -2.11 18.22 3.15
N VAL A 301 -3.42 18.17 3.28
CA VAL A 301 -4.14 18.56 4.49
C VAL A 301 -4.74 17.34 5.17
N SER A 302 -4.49 17.17 6.47
CA SER A 302 -5.02 16.07 7.27
C SER A 302 -6.01 16.59 8.31
N LEU A 303 -7.25 16.09 8.31
CA LEU A 303 -8.24 16.39 9.33
C LEU A 303 -8.06 15.42 10.49
N VAL A 304 -7.69 15.94 11.66
CA VAL A 304 -7.27 15.13 12.81
C VAL A 304 -8.19 15.36 13.99
N ASP A 305 -8.87 14.32 14.44
CA ASP A 305 -9.60 14.36 15.71
C ASP A 305 -8.79 13.74 16.86
N HIS A 306 -9.39 13.71 18.04
CA HIS A 306 -8.74 13.20 19.26
C HIS A 306 -8.34 11.73 19.15
N SER A 307 -9.07 10.92 18.38
CA SER A 307 -8.80 9.48 18.21
C SER A 307 -7.60 9.23 17.28
N GLU A 308 -7.35 10.13 16.35
CA GLU A 308 -6.29 10.02 15.34
C GLU A 308 -4.97 10.69 15.76
N TRP A 309 -4.95 11.42 16.89
CA TRP A 309 -3.73 12.12 17.34
C TRP A 309 -2.51 11.19 17.42
N ASN A 310 -2.68 10.05 18.07
CA ASN A 310 -1.57 9.09 18.23
C ASN A 310 -1.10 8.51 16.90
N LEU A 311 -2.01 8.34 15.95
CA LEU A 311 -1.72 7.90 14.59
C LEU A 311 -0.94 8.98 13.83
N MET A 312 -1.39 10.23 13.90
CA MET A 312 -0.67 11.39 13.35
C MET A 312 0.76 11.46 13.88
N ALA A 313 0.93 11.42 15.21
CA ALA A 313 2.24 11.45 15.84
C ALA A 313 3.13 10.26 15.45
N ALA A 314 2.55 9.10 15.15
CA ALA A 314 3.29 7.95 14.65
C ALA A 314 3.76 8.17 13.20
N ILE A 315 2.90 8.72 12.33
CA ILE A 315 3.23 9.08 10.96
C ILE A 315 4.33 10.14 10.91
N GLN A 316 4.21 11.21 11.71
CA GLN A 316 5.23 12.26 11.80
C GLN A 316 6.62 11.70 12.16
N ARG A 317 6.70 10.84 13.18
CA ARG A 317 7.97 10.20 13.56
C ARG A 317 8.52 9.26 12.51
N TYR A 318 7.62 8.46 11.91
CA TYR A 318 8.01 7.50 10.89
C TYR A 318 8.62 8.17 9.66
N LEU A 319 8.02 9.29 9.25
CA LEU A 319 8.40 10.03 8.05
C LEU A 319 9.37 11.20 8.35
N LYS A 320 9.66 11.48 9.65
CA LYS A 320 10.38 12.67 10.08
C LYS A 320 9.79 13.96 9.52
N LEU A 321 8.45 14.05 9.54
CA LEU A 321 7.63 15.15 9.03
C LEU A 321 7.02 15.94 10.15
N ASP A 322 6.93 17.25 9.99
CA ASP A 322 6.08 18.09 10.81
C ASP A 322 4.84 18.51 10.01
N PHE A 323 3.67 18.38 10.63
CA PHE A 323 2.42 18.90 10.08
C PHE A 323 2.19 20.30 10.61
N GLU A 324 2.29 21.29 9.74
CA GLU A 324 1.95 22.66 10.07
C GLU A 324 0.49 22.75 10.56
N HIS A 325 0.26 23.48 11.64
CA HIS A 325 -1.08 23.69 12.15
C HIS A 325 -1.81 24.76 11.32
N ARG A 326 -2.93 24.38 10.72
CA ARG A 326 -3.86 25.30 10.04
C ARG A 326 -5.20 25.32 10.76
N ALA A 327 -5.80 26.50 10.89
CA ALA A 327 -7.16 26.68 11.37
C ALA A 327 -7.97 27.40 10.30
N LEU A 328 -9.22 26.98 10.11
CA LEU A 328 -10.14 27.68 9.21
C LEU A 328 -10.94 28.74 10.01
N PRO A 329 -11.10 29.96 9.47
CA PRO A 329 -11.88 31.01 10.13
C PRO A 329 -13.30 30.53 10.45
N GLY A 330 -13.77 30.80 11.66
CA GLY A 330 -15.11 30.41 12.11
C GLY A 330 -15.33 28.93 12.40
N LEU A 331 -14.34 28.05 12.14
CA LEU A 331 -14.41 26.61 12.33
C LEU A 331 -13.25 26.05 13.17
N LYS A 332 -12.83 26.80 14.18
CA LYS A 332 -11.76 26.35 15.09
C LYS A 332 -12.31 25.24 16.00
N ALA A 333 -11.58 24.11 16.08
CA ALA A 333 -11.91 23.02 17.00
C ALA A 333 -11.78 23.46 18.46
N LYS A 334 -12.64 22.92 19.32
CA LYS A 334 -12.48 22.98 20.78
C LYS A 334 -11.32 22.07 21.24
N TYR A 335 -11.09 21.00 20.51
CA TYR A 335 -9.97 20.10 20.70
C TYR A 335 -8.66 20.76 20.22
N ASN A 336 -7.73 21.00 21.15
CA ASN A 336 -6.42 21.64 20.88
C ASN A 336 -5.25 20.65 21.00
N GLY A 337 -5.51 19.35 20.93
CA GLY A 337 -4.52 18.32 21.16
C GLY A 337 -4.61 17.71 22.57
N PRO A 338 -3.80 16.67 22.88
CA PRO A 338 -3.79 16.04 24.20
C PRO A 338 -3.21 17.01 25.26
N LYS A 339 -3.72 16.92 26.48
CA LYS A 339 -3.27 17.75 27.63
C LYS A 339 -1.77 17.58 27.94
N SER A 340 -1.22 16.40 27.68
CA SER A 340 0.21 16.11 27.83
C SER A 340 0.65 15.10 26.78
N THR A 341 1.86 15.26 26.25
CA THR A 341 2.47 14.36 25.27
C THR A 341 3.71 13.69 25.85
N LYS A 342 3.97 12.48 25.42
CA LYS A 342 5.25 11.77 25.66
C LYS A 342 6.32 12.35 24.74
N SER A 343 7.61 12.07 25.01
CA SER A 343 8.71 12.39 24.10
C SER A 343 8.49 11.90 22.67
N SER A 344 7.69 10.84 22.50
CA SER A 344 7.26 10.31 21.22
C SER A 344 6.14 11.08 20.53
N GLY A 345 5.69 12.24 21.04
CA GLY A 345 4.55 13.00 20.51
C GLY A 345 3.16 12.37 20.74
N LYS A 346 3.09 11.13 21.25
CA LYS A 346 1.83 10.47 21.59
C LYS A 346 1.20 11.08 22.82
N ALA A 347 -0.13 11.09 22.90
CA ALA A 347 -0.86 11.48 24.08
C ALA A 347 -0.41 10.64 25.29
N ALA A 348 -0.09 11.29 26.40
CA ALA A 348 0.18 10.61 27.66
C ALA A 348 -1.16 10.16 28.26
N GLY A 349 -1.36 8.84 28.34
CA GLY A 349 -2.52 8.27 29.03
C GLY A 349 -2.49 8.65 30.51
N LYS A 350 -3.66 8.86 31.12
CA LYS A 350 -3.75 8.92 32.60
C LYS A 350 -3.14 7.63 33.14
N LYS A 351 -2.07 7.71 33.93
CA LYS A 351 -1.67 6.59 34.77
C LYS A 351 -2.91 6.20 35.60
N LYS A 352 -3.47 5.02 35.35
CA LYS A 352 -4.40 4.43 36.33
C LYS A 352 -3.60 4.38 37.62
N LYS A 353 -3.89 5.26 38.57
CA LYS A 353 -3.53 5.00 39.97
C LYS A 353 -4.25 3.70 40.30
N ALA A 354 -3.49 2.64 40.47
CA ALA A 354 -4.02 1.46 41.06
C ALA A 354 -4.45 1.90 42.49
N ASN A 355 -5.74 2.07 42.69
CA ASN A 355 -6.30 2.18 44.05
C ASN A 355 -6.18 0.79 44.65
N MET A 356 -4.97 0.43 45.05
CA MET A 356 -4.77 -0.70 45.96
C MET A 356 -5.12 -0.23 47.35
N THR A 357 -6.14 -0.82 47.92
CA THR A 357 -6.46 -0.60 49.31
C THR A 357 -5.26 -1.01 50.17
N PRO A 358 -5.08 -0.45 51.38
CA PRO A 358 -3.97 -0.84 52.29
C PRO A 358 -3.88 -2.34 52.53
N GLU A 359 -5.01 -3.05 52.58
CA GLU A 359 -5.07 -4.51 52.74
C GLU A 359 -4.49 -5.31 51.56
N GLU A 360 -4.69 -4.88 50.33
CA GLU A 360 -4.10 -5.52 49.14
C GLU A 360 -2.59 -5.34 49.07
N LYS A 361 -2.06 -4.19 49.52
CA LYS A 361 -0.61 -4.00 49.61
C LYS A 361 0.05 -4.94 50.64
N THR A 362 -0.63 -5.26 51.73
CA THR A 362 -0.10 -6.18 52.73
C THR A 362 -0.11 -7.64 52.24
N LYS A 363 -1.15 -8.05 51.54
CA LYS A 363 -1.22 -9.39 50.93
C LYS A 363 -0.15 -9.62 49.86
N SER A 364 0.14 -8.62 49.02
CA SER A 364 1.20 -8.69 48.01
C SER A 364 2.60 -8.81 48.62
N ARG A 365 2.85 -8.11 49.73
CA ARG A 365 4.13 -8.17 50.43
C ARG A 365 4.37 -9.51 51.12
N HIS A 366 3.34 -10.13 51.69
CA HIS A 366 3.43 -11.46 52.31
C HIS A 366 3.68 -12.57 51.26
N ARG A 367 3.14 -12.47 50.06
CA ARG A 367 3.31 -13.46 49.01
C ARG A 367 4.76 -13.49 48.48
N ASN A 368 5.43 -12.36 48.42
CA ASN A 368 6.82 -12.28 47.97
C ASN A 368 7.83 -12.71 49.08
N GLN A 369 7.46 -12.68 50.35
CA GLN A 369 8.34 -13.13 51.45
C GLN A 369 8.32 -14.65 51.66
N LYS A 370 7.24 -15.36 51.25
CA LYS A 370 7.16 -16.84 51.42
C LYS A 370 8.03 -17.63 50.45
N ASN A 371 8.56 -17.03 49.41
CA ASN A 371 9.36 -17.70 48.39
C ASN A 371 10.88 -17.50 48.53
N LYS A 372 11.36 -16.85 49.65
CA LYS A 372 12.79 -16.78 49.95
C LYS A 372 13.08 -17.74 51.12
N GLY A 373 13.57 -18.92 50.76
CA GLY A 373 14.24 -19.81 51.71
C GLY A 373 13.50 -21.08 52.08
N LYS A 374 13.39 -22.02 51.18
CA LYS A 374 13.42 -23.46 51.50
C LYS A 374 14.31 -24.17 50.50
N SER A 375 15.50 -24.51 50.93
CA SER A 375 16.39 -25.48 50.30
C SER A 375 15.61 -26.79 50.13
N THR A 376 15.39 -27.20 48.91
CA THR A 376 14.83 -28.52 48.61
C THR A 376 15.90 -29.54 48.80
N LYS A 377 15.81 -30.34 49.87
CA LYS A 377 16.52 -31.59 49.99
C LYS A 377 16.14 -32.48 48.81
N SER A 378 17.13 -32.96 48.10
CA SER A 378 17.01 -33.89 46.99
C SER A 378 16.35 -35.20 47.47
N VAL A 379 15.13 -35.46 47.00
CA VAL A 379 14.52 -36.78 47.08
C VAL A 379 14.99 -37.56 45.87
N LYS A 380 15.75 -38.64 46.10
CA LYS A 380 16.13 -39.62 45.06
C LYS A 380 14.86 -40.19 44.45
N ARG A 381 14.71 -40.06 43.15
CA ARG A 381 13.72 -40.78 42.37
C ARG A 381 14.16 -42.22 42.18
N PRO A 382 13.29 -43.23 42.31
CA PRO A 382 13.61 -44.58 41.90
C PRO A 382 13.69 -44.68 40.40
N ASP A 383 14.63 -45.48 39.93
CA ASP A 383 14.85 -45.77 38.51
C ASP A 383 13.56 -46.39 37.91
N ASN A 384 13.12 -45.82 36.78
CA ASN A 384 12.00 -46.33 36.02
C ASN A 384 12.57 -47.01 34.78
N ASP A 385 12.51 -48.32 34.75
CA ASP A 385 13.02 -49.22 33.71
C ASP A 385 12.03 -49.38 32.54
N GLY A 386 11.57 -48.32 31.99
CA GLY A 386 11.04 -48.17 30.64
C GLY A 386 10.10 -49.22 30.02
N PHE A 387 9.58 -50.22 30.80
CA PHE A 387 8.72 -51.28 30.26
C PHE A 387 7.49 -51.51 31.14
N SER A 388 6.43 -50.74 30.92
CA SER A 388 5.07 -51.10 31.41
C SER A 388 4.04 -50.62 30.38
N PRO A 389 3.13 -51.51 29.90
CA PRO A 389 2.11 -51.12 28.90
C PRO A 389 0.98 -50.35 29.57
N LEU A 390 0.52 -49.33 28.86
CA LEU A 390 -0.68 -48.51 29.18
C LEU A 390 -1.94 -49.38 29.28
N MET A 391 -2.49 -49.54 30.46
CA MET A 391 -3.84 -50.12 30.66
C MET A 391 -4.90 -49.07 30.40
N LYS A 392 -5.84 -49.35 29.47
CA LYS A 392 -7.06 -48.57 29.25
C LYS A 392 -7.97 -48.64 30.48
N LYS A 393 -8.41 -47.50 30.98
CA LYS A 393 -9.56 -47.42 31.90
C LYS A 393 -10.84 -47.81 31.15
N LYS A 394 -11.59 -48.73 31.70
CA LYS A 394 -13.00 -48.99 31.35
C LYS A 394 -13.84 -47.96 32.08
N ASP A 395 -14.77 -47.35 31.35
CA ASP A 395 -15.89 -46.61 31.93
C ASP A 395 -16.90 -47.61 32.51
N ASP A 396 -17.37 -47.29 33.73
CA ASP A 396 -18.67 -47.61 34.29
C ASP A 396 -19.36 -46.32 34.68
#